data_1933a1afe06e3ecce8f5883d54d97209
#
_entry.id   1933a1afe06e3ecce8f5883d54d97209
#
_cell.length_a   1.000
_cell.length_b   1.000
_cell.length_c   1.000
_cell.angle_alpha   90.00
_cell.angle_beta   90.00
_cell.angle_gamma   90.00
#
_symmetry.space_group_name_H-M   'P 1'
#
loop_
_entity.id
_entity.type
_entity.pdbx_description
1 polymer ?
#
loop_
_entity_poly.entity_id
_entity_poly.type
_entity_poly.pdbx_seq_one_letter_code
_entity_poly.pdbx_strand_id
1 'polypeptide(L)'
;MFRQLLADRFGLVMRVDRQRMSAYAMTVSSSGSRLHHGANTAKDCIFDTAPGGCHTFVIGFGHPLNANAISMNDLARYIENWTDLPPVNRTNLDGLFTMRTEGWLPMRLPPPPPNSNRRVDFSRLPTIFTILGKVGLELHRHEEVLSVYTVERIEHPAVNRL
;
A
#
# COMPACT_ATOMS: atom_id res chain seq x y z
N MET A 1 16.14 -1.86 -12.81
CA MET A 1 15.82 -1.23 -14.11
C MET A 1 15.35 0.22 -13.97
N PHE A 2 14.22 0.53 -13.34
CA PHE A 2 13.71 1.91 -13.25
C PHE A 2 14.65 2.90 -12.54
N ARG A 3 15.26 2.51 -11.41
CA ARG A 3 16.24 3.34 -10.69
C ARG A 3 17.47 3.69 -11.55
N GLN A 4 17.98 2.74 -12.34
CA GLN A 4 19.09 2.99 -13.26
C GLN A 4 18.70 3.99 -14.33
N LEU A 5 17.51 3.85 -14.92
CA LEU A 5 16.99 4.79 -15.89
C LEU A 5 16.91 6.22 -15.33
N LEU A 6 16.46 6.36 -14.08
CA LEU A 6 16.39 7.67 -13.42
C LEU A 6 17.80 8.25 -13.16
N ALA A 7 18.76 7.42 -12.76
CA ALA A 7 20.16 7.85 -12.61
C ALA A 7 20.75 8.34 -13.93
N ASP A 8 20.53 7.57 -15.02
CA ASP A 8 21.08 7.91 -16.33
C ASP A 8 20.44 9.14 -16.97
N ARG A 9 19.12 9.32 -16.77
CA ARG A 9 18.36 10.41 -17.43
C ARG A 9 18.32 11.70 -16.63
N PHE A 10 18.32 11.61 -15.31
CA PHE A 10 18.09 12.73 -14.41
C PHE A 10 19.24 12.93 -13.42
N GLY A 11 20.36 12.21 -13.58
CA GLY A 11 21.46 12.27 -12.64
C GLY A 11 21.06 11.94 -11.20
N LEU A 12 20.02 11.11 -11.03
CA LEU A 12 19.48 10.77 -9.71
C LEU A 12 20.53 10.08 -8.85
N VAL A 13 20.87 10.72 -7.74
CA VAL A 13 21.72 10.13 -6.69
C VAL A 13 20.85 9.93 -5.45
N MET A 14 20.83 8.70 -4.96
CA MET A 14 20.07 8.33 -3.77
C MET A 14 20.96 7.64 -2.75
N ARG A 15 20.81 8.05 -1.49
CA ARG A 15 21.37 7.38 -0.35
C ARG A 15 20.30 6.53 0.34
N VAL A 16 20.67 5.38 0.84
CA VAL A 16 19.80 4.49 1.58
C VAL A 16 20.39 4.27 2.97
N ASP A 17 19.65 4.70 3.98
CA ASP A 17 20.01 4.52 5.38
C ASP A 17 19.02 3.60 6.07
N ARG A 18 19.46 2.92 7.12
CA ARG A 18 18.57 2.19 8.00
C ARG A 18 18.33 3.01 9.26
N GLN A 19 17.07 3.38 9.48
CA GLN A 19 16.69 4.20 10.62
C GLN A 19 15.60 3.52 11.44
N ARG A 20 15.70 3.63 12.76
CA ARG A 20 14.63 3.22 13.67
C ARG A 20 13.58 4.31 13.67
N MET A 21 12.36 3.93 13.37
CA MET A 21 11.23 4.86 13.29
C MET A 21 9.91 4.17 13.62
N SER A 22 8.94 4.96 14.02
CA SER A 22 7.59 4.45 14.29
C SER A 22 6.95 3.93 13.00
N ALA A 23 6.33 2.77 13.08
CA ALA A 23 5.62 2.09 12.02
C ALA A 23 4.38 1.38 12.57
N TYR A 24 3.54 0.85 11.69
CA TYR A 24 2.51 -0.11 12.07
C TYR A 24 2.98 -1.54 11.76
N ALA A 25 3.11 -2.38 12.77
CA ALA A 25 3.21 -3.82 12.56
C ALA A 25 1.82 -4.36 12.20
N MET A 26 1.66 -4.88 10.98
CA MET A 26 0.45 -5.56 10.55
C MET A 26 0.57 -7.04 10.92
N THR A 27 -0.26 -7.49 11.85
CA THR A 27 -0.25 -8.85 12.41
C THR A 27 -1.60 -9.54 12.20
N VAL A 28 -1.64 -10.85 12.40
CA VAL A 28 -2.89 -11.59 12.51
C VAL A 28 -3.46 -11.38 13.90
N SER A 29 -4.77 -11.12 13.99
CA SER A 29 -5.46 -10.94 15.27
C SER A 29 -5.47 -12.25 16.08
N SER A 30 -5.71 -12.16 17.39
CA SER A 30 -5.84 -13.32 18.27
C SER A 30 -6.97 -14.28 17.88
N SER A 31 -7.99 -13.79 17.16
CA SER A 31 -9.09 -14.59 16.62
C SER A 31 -8.75 -15.30 15.31
N GLY A 32 -7.55 -15.13 14.80
CA GLY A 32 -7.10 -15.69 13.53
C GLY A 32 -7.47 -14.85 12.32
N SER A 33 -6.83 -15.18 11.17
CA SER A 33 -7.14 -14.57 9.88
C SER A 33 -8.47 -15.11 9.35
N ARG A 34 -9.27 -14.21 8.75
CA ARG A 34 -10.50 -14.54 8.01
C ARG A 34 -10.32 -14.33 6.52
N LEU A 35 -9.10 -14.17 6.07
CA LEU A 35 -8.78 -14.07 4.66
C LEU A 35 -8.90 -15.43 3.98
N HIS A 36 -9.40 -15.42 2.77
CA HIS A 36 -9.48 -16.61 1.93
C HIS A 36 -8.33 -16.58 0.92
N HIS A 37 -7.68 -17.73 0.72
CA HIS A 37 -6.72 -17.85 -0.35
C HIS A 37 -7.39 -17.57 -1.69
N GLY A 38 -6.71 -16.81 -2.53
CA GLY A 38 -7.13 -16.58 -3.91
C GLY A 38 -7.05 -17.87 -4.73
N ALA A 39 -7.83 -17.93 -5.80
CA ALA A 39 -7.75 -19.05 -6.74
C ALA A 39 -6.40 -19.09 -7.49
N ASN A 40 -5.75 -17.95 -7.62
CA ASN A 40 -4.49 -17.79 -8.34
C ASN A 40 -3.30 -18.08 -7.42
N THR A 41 -2.32 -18.79 -7.96
CA THR A 41 -1.00 -18.95 -7.34
C THR A 41 -0.03 -17.88 -7.82
N ALA A 42 1.12 -17.75 -7.18
CA ALA A 42 2.16 -16.82 -7.62
C ALA A 42 2.63 -17.10 -9.08
N LYS A 43 2.50 -18.34 -9.56
CA LYS A 43 2.84 -18.73 -10.94
C LYS A 43 1.85 -18.18 -11.95
N ASP A 44 0.57 -18.14 -11.60
CA ASP A 44 -0.50 -17.62 -12.46
C ASP A 44 -0.40 -16.09 -12.62
N CYS A 45 0.30 -15.44 -11.70
CA CYS A 45 0.42 -13.99 -11.63
C CYS A 45 1.57 -13.38 -12.47
N ILE A 46 2.44 -14.20 -13.06
CA ILE A 46 3.65 -13.70 -13.75
C ILE A 46 3.32 -12.78 -14.94
N PHE A 47 2.18 -13.01 -15.61
CA PHE A 47 1.75 -12.28 -16.81
C PHE A 47 0.42 -11.55 -16.65
N ASP A 48 -0.16 -11.53 -15.46
CA ASP A 48 -1.48 -10.92 -15.24
C ASP A 48 -1.33 -9.43 -14.93
N THR A 49 -1.53 -8.60 -15.93
CA THR A 49 -1.54 -7.13 -15.85
C THR A 49 -2.95 -6.53 -15.94
N ALA A 50 -3.99 -7.35 -15.99
CA ALA A 50 -5.36 -6.89 -16.13
C ALA A 50 -5.83 -6.11 -14.88
N PRO A 51 -6.69 -5.10 -15.03
CA PRO A 51 -7.35 -4.45 -13.90
C PRO A 51 -8.12 -5.47 -13.06
N GLY A 52 -7.80 -5.52 -11.75
CA GLY A 52 -8.35 -6.54 -10.85
C GLY A 52 -7.64 -7.90 -10.90
N GLY A 53 -6.53 -8.00 -11.62
CA GLY A 53 -5.63 -9.14 -11.63
C GLY A 53 -4.78 -9.27 -10.39
N CYS A 54 -3.71 -10.07 -10.49
CA CYS A 54 -2.79 -10.30 -9.38
C CYS A 54 -2.10 -9.01 -8.92
N HIS A 55 -1.82 -8.93 -7.62
CA HIS A 55 -1.12 -7.81 -6.97
C HIS A 55 -1.78 -6.43 -7.18
N THR A 56 -3.07 -6.42 -7.56
CA THR A 56 -3.81 -5.18 -7.82
C THR A 56 -5.03 -5.05 -6.92
N PHE A 57 -5.40 -3.80 -6.67
CA PHE A 57 -6.61 -3.45 -5.93
C PHE A 57 -7.57 -2.69 -6.87
N VAL A 58 -8.83 -3.07 -6.81
CA VAL A 58 -9.91 -2.30 -7.45
C VAL A 58 -10.59 -1.50 -6.38
N ILE A 59 -10.24 -0.24 -6.29
CA ILE A 59 -10.76 0.64 -5.29
C ILE A 59 -10.78 2.09 -5.68
N GLY A 60 -11.50 2.85 -4.88
CA GLY A 60 -11.39 4.28 -4.78
C GLY A 60 -11.51 4.71 -3.33
N PHE A 61 -11.20 5.97 -3.08
CA PHE A 61 -11.36 6.63 -1.80
C PHE A 61 -12.81 6.53 -1.30
N GLY A 62 -12.99 6.10 -0.05
CA GLY A 62 -14.32 5.86 0.53
C GLY A 62 -15.06 4.63 -0.02
N HIS A 63 -14.45 3.89 -0.94
CA HIS A 63 -15.01 2.68 -1.52
C HIS A 63 -14.48 1.40 -0.87
N PRO A 64 -15.17 0.25 -1.08
CA PRO A 64 -14.66 -1.05 -0.67
C PRO A 64 -13.28 -1.32 -1.25
N LEU A 65 -12.44 -1.99 -0.47
CA LEU A 65 -11.17 -2.51 -0.91
C LEU A 65 -11.41 -3.91 -1.47
N ASN A 66 -11.20 -4.07 -2.77
CA ASN A 66 -11.40 -5.34 -3.45
C ASN A 66 -10.08 -5.79 -4.08
N ALA A 67 -9.71 -7.02 -3.82
CA ALA A 67 -8.53 -7.66 -4.39
C ALA A 67 -8.78 -9.17 -4.55
N ASN A 68 -8.28 -9.75 -5.63
CA ASN A 68 -8.50 -11.16 -5.93
C ASN A 68 -7.27 -12.04 -5.64
N ALA A 69 -6.07 -11.50 -5.75
CA ALA A 69 -4.83 -12.25 -5.56
C ALA A 69 -3.73 -11.29 -5.11
N ILE A 70 -3.72 -10.97 -3.81
CA ILE A 70 -2.73 -10.06 -3.21
C ILE A 70 -1.96 -10.77 -2.12
N SER A 71 -0.68 -10.47 -2.00
CA SER A 71 0.11 -10.83 -0.83
C SER A 71 -0.13 -9.84 0.32
N MET A 72 0.25 -10.22 1.52
CA MET A 72 0.21 -9.31 2.67
C MET A 72 1.20 -8.13 2.51
N ASN A 73 2.25 -8.30 1.73
CA ASN A 73 3.14 -7.19 1.38
C ASN A 73 2.47 -6.19 0.43
N ASP A 74 1.66 -6.65 -0.52
CA ASP A 74 0.89 -5.76 -1.39
C ASP A 74 -0.13 -4.96 -0.57
N LEU A 75 -0.80 -5.62 0.38
CA LEU A 75 -1.73 -4.95 1.28
C LEU A 75 -1.04 -3.88 2.12
N ALA A 76 0.09 -4.21 2.77
CA ALA A 76 0.86 -3.25 3.56
C ALA A 76 1.27 -2.03 2.71
N ARG A 77 1.83 -2.28 1.53
CA ARG A 77 2.25 -1.23 0.59
C ARG A 77 1.08 -0.38 0.09
N TYR A 78 -0.09 -1.01 -0.09
CA TYR A 78 -1.29 -0.30 -0.51
C TYR A 78 -1.82 0.65 0.58
N ILE A 79 -1.98 0.15 1.81
CA ILE A 79 -2.53 0.95 2.92
C ILE A 79 -1.56 2.04 3.40
N GLU A 80 -0.27 1.95 3.09
CA GLU A 80 0.74 2.98 3.38
C GLU A 80 0.35 4.35 2.83
N ASN A 81 -0.28 4.40 1.67
CA ASN A 81 -0.76 5.65 1.08
C ASN A 81 -1.83 6.36 1.92
N TRP A 82 -2.45 5.66 2.86
CA TRP A 82 -3.65 6.09 3.57
C TRP A 82 -3.47 6.11 5.09
N THR A 83 -2.33 5.68 5.59
CA THR A 83 -1.96 5.69 7.02
C THR A 83 -0.96 6.80 7.32
N ASP A 84 -0.92 7.24 8.57
CA ASP A 84 0.02 8.26 9.06
C ASP A 84 1.44 7.71 9.28
N LEU A 85 1.56 6.41 9.50
CA LEU A 85 2.82 5.68 9.64
C LEU A 85 2.91 4.55 8.61
N PRO A 86 4.11 4.16 8.16
CA PRO A 86 4.28 3.07 7.23
C PRO A 86 3.89 1.72 7.85
N PRO A 87 3.05 0.91 7.21
CA PRO A 87 2.74 -0.44 7.66
C PRO A 87 3.82 -1.42 7.23
N VAL A 88 4.17 -2.34 8.14
CA VAL A 88 5.12 -3.42 7.90
C VAL A 88 4.41 -4.75 8.08
N ASN A 89 4.50 -5.62 7.08
CA ASN A 89 3.92 -6.95 7.17
C ASN A 89 4.65 -7.82 8.20
N ARG A 90 3.94 -8.21 9.26
CA ARG A 90 4.34 -9.14 10.32
C ARG A 90 3.32 -10.25 10.52
N THR A 91 2.52 -10.54 9.49
CA THR A 91 1.44 -11.53 9.57
C THR A 91 1.96 -12.96 9.51
N ASN A 92 3.12 -13.20 8.94
CA ASN A 92 3.64 -14.53 8.59
C ASN A 92 2.67 -15.36 7.72
N LEU A 93 1.78 -14.68 7.00
CA LEU A 93 0.88 -15.31 6.04
C LEU A 93 1.53 -15.33 4.66
N ASP A 94 1.72 -16.52 4.12
CA ASP A 94 2.26 -16.75 2.79
C ASP A 94 1.14 -17.01 1.77
N GLY A 95 1.40 -16.66 0.51
CA GLY A 95 0.48 -16.87 -0.59
C GLY A 95 -0.30 -15.62 -0.99
N LEU A 96 -1.31 -15.85 -1.81
CA LEU A 96 -2.18 -14.81 -2.35
C LEU A 96 -3.59 -14.95 -1.79
N PHE A 97 -4.18 -13.83 -1.44
CA PHE A 97 -5.46 -13.76 -0.76
C PHE A 97 -6.47 -12.94 -1.56
N THR A 98 -7.72 -13.35 -1.46
CA THR A 98 -8.85 -12.53 -1.86
C THR A 98 -9.28 -11.68 -0.69
N MET A 99 -9.50 -10.40 -0.91
CA MET A 99 -9.97 -9.47 0.10
C MET A 99 -11.14 -8.66 -0.44
N ARG A 100 -12.20 -8.56 0.34
CA ARG A 100 -13.35 -7.69 0.09
C ARG A 100 -13.76 -7.03 1.39
N THR A 101 -13.87 -5.71 1.37
CA THR A 101 -14.27 -4.93 2.54
C THR A 101 -15.40 -3.98 2.18
N GLU A 102 -15.97 -3.34 3.17
CA GLU A 102 -16.77 -2.13 2.99
C GLU A 102 -15.88 -0.90 2.76
N GLY A 103 -16.47 0.23 2.43
CA GLY A 103 -15.77 1.52 2.34
C GLY A 103 -15.21 1.94 3.70
N TRP A 104 -14.11 2.67 3.70
CA TRP A 104 -13.39 3.07 4.91
C TRP A 104 -12.82 4.49 4.80
N LEU A 105 -12.58 5.09 5.96
CA LEU A 105 -11.99 6.41 6.07
C LEU A 105 -10.46 6.31 6.16
N PRO A 106 -9.72 6.87 5.19
CA PRO A 106 -8.27 6.94 5.28
C PRO A 106 -7.83 7.93 6.36
N MET A 107 -6.68 7.68 6.96
CA MET A 107 -6.08 8.58 7.96
C MET A 107 -5.52 9.86 7.31
N ARG A 108 -5.14 9.76 6.04
CA ARG A 108 -4.72 10.90 5.23
C ARG A 108 -5.76 11.14 4.14
N LEU A 109 -6.41 12.27 4.21
CA LEU A 109 -7.35 12.70 3.18
C LEU A 109 -6.59 13.43 2.08
N PRO A 110 -6.80 13.07 0.79
CA PRO A 110 -6.29 13.89 -0.28
C PRO A 110 -6.94 15.27 -0.22
N PRO A 111 -6.25 16.32 -0.68
CA PRO A 111 -6.87 17.63 -0.81
C PRO A 111 -8.10 17.54 -1.71
N PRO A 112 -9.18 18.26 -1.40
CA PRO A 112 -10.37 18.28 -2.24
C PRO A 112 -9.99 18.78 -3.65
N PRO A 113 -10.58 18.20 -4.71
CA PRO A 113 -10.38 18.69 -6.06
C PRO A 113 -10.72 20.19 -6.14
N PRO A 114 -9.96 20.99 -6.90
CA PRO A 114 -10.30 22.38 -7.11
C PRO A 114 -11.71 22.48 -7.69
N ASN A 115 -12.52 23.36 -7.12
CA ASN A 115 -13.93 23.58 -7.50
C ASN A 115 -14.94 22.48 -7.12
N SER A 116 -14.61 21.56 -6.23
CA SER A 116 -15.62 20.62 -5.73
C SER A 116 -16.44 21.27 -4.59
N ASN A 117 -17.69 21.61 -4.88
CA ASN A 117 -18.68 22.00 -3.86
C ASN A 117 -19.29 20.78 -3.13
N ARG A 118 -18.85 19.59 -3.44
CA ARG A 118 -19.38 18.36 -2.87
C ARG A 118 -18.61 18.01 -1.59
N ARG A 119 -19.15 18.36 -0.44
CA ARG A 119 -18.70 17.81 0.84
C ARG A 119 -19.24 16.39 0.94
N VAL A 120 -18.37 15.42 0.76
CA VAL A 120 -18.70 14.02 1.06
C VAL A 120 -18.61 13.85 2.57
N ASP A 121 -19.68 13.40 3.18
CA ASP A 121 -19.68 13.08 4.62
C ASP A 121 -19.05 11.70 4.85
N PHE A 122 -17.83 11.70 5.33
CA PHE A 122 -17.09 10.49 5.67
C PHE A 122 -17.24 10.05 7.13
N SER A 123 -17.97 10.80 7.95
CA SER A 123 -18.06 10.56 9.40
C SER A 123 -18.62 9.19 9.77
N ARG A 124 -19.34 8.55 8.86
CA ARG A 124 -19.93 7.22 9.05
C ARG A 124 -19.07 6.06 8.57
N LEU A 125 -17.95 6.34 7.91
CA LEU A 125 -17.08 5.28 7.43
C LEU A 125 -16.23 4.74 8.57
N PRO A 126 -16.04 3.40 8.65
CA PRO A 126 -15.13 2.81 9.61
C PRO A 126 -13.69 3.18 9.31
N THR A 127 -12.83 3.11 10.32
CA THR A 127 -11.39 3.33 10.14
C THR A 127 -10.73 2.09 9.51
N ILE A 128 -9.51 2.25 9.00
CA ILE A 128 -8.72 1.14 8.48
C ILE A 128 -8.49 0.06 9.54
N PHE A 129 -8.34 0.43 10.82
CA PHE A 129 -8.20 -0.52 11.94
C PHE A 129 -9.43 -1.42 12.06
N THR A 130 -10.62 -0.82 11.96
CA THR A 130 -11.88 -1.56 12.00
C THR A 130 -12.01 -2.52 10.81
N ILE A 131 -11.65 -2.06 9.62
CA ILE A 131 -11.73 -2.86 8.39
C ILE A 131 -10.78 -4.05 8.45
N LEU A 132 -9.54 -3.83 8.84
CA LEU A 132 -8.56 -4.90 8.98
C LEU A 132 -8.98 -5.90 10.08
N GLY A 133 -9.51 -5.41 11.20
CA GLY A 133 -10.06 -6.27 12.26
C GLY A 133 -11.17 -7.21 11.77
N LYS A 134 -12.02 -6.78 10.84
CA LYS A 134 -13.08 -7.63 10.24
C LYS A 134 -12.51 -8.79 9.43
N VAL A 135 -11.33 -8.65 8.86
CA VAL A 135 -10.64 -9.71 8.12
C VAL A 135 -9.60 -10.46 8.98
N GLY A 136 -9.54 -10.16 10.26
CA GLY A 136 -8.66 -10.83 11.22
C GLY A 136 -7.21 -10.32 11.17
N LEU A 137 -7.02 -9.08 10.78
CA LEU A 137 -5.72 -8.40 10.81
C LEU A 137 -5.77 -7.22 11.77
N GLU A 138 -4.62 -6.88 12.35
CA GLU A 138 -4.46 -5.76 13.28
C GLU A 138 -3.25 -4.92 12.90
N LEU A 139 -3.33 -3.63 13.17
CA LEU A 139 -2.21 -2.70 13.07
C LEU A 139 -1.83 -2.22 14.48
N HIS A 140 -0.61 -2.52 14.88
CA HIS A 140 -0.05 -2.09 16.16
C HIS A 140 1.10 -1.12 15.93
N ARG A 141 1.08 0.02 16.61
CA ARG A 141 2.21 0.96 16.57
C ARG A 141 3.44 0.30 17.19
N HIS A 142 4.54 0.32 16.45
CA HIS A 142 5.79 -0.32 16.83
C HIS A 142 6.98 0.45 16.28
N GLU A 143 8.14 0.29 16.90
CA GLU A 143 9.41 0.81 16.40
C GLU A 143 10.07 -0.23 15.48
N GLU A 144 10.33 0.16 14.25
CA GLU A 144 10.94 -0.68 13.23
C GLU A 144 12.21 -0.05 12.65
N VAL A 145 13.13 -0.89 12.18
CA VAL A 145 14.29 -0.45 11.42
C VAL A 145 13.95 -0.51 9.94
N LEU A 146 13.65 0.64 9.37
CA LEU A 146 13.23 0.77 7.97
C LEU A 146 14.34 1.36 7.11
N SER A 147 14.27 1.08 5.80
CA SER A 147 15.13 1.73 4.81
C SER A 147 14.55 3.08 4.45
N VAL A 148 15.32 4.12 4.71
CA VAL A 148 14.98 5.50 4.34
C VAL A 148 15.79 5.88 3.11
N TYR A 149 15.08 6.31 2.07
CA TYR A 149 15.67 6.74 0.81
C TYR A 149 15.74 8.26 0.77
N THR A 150 16.94 8.80 0.68
CA THR A 150 17.17 10.24 0.56
C THR A 150 17.63 10.55 -0.86
N VAL A 151 16.93 11.44 -1.54
CA VAL A 151 17.41 11.99 -2.83
C VAL A 151 18.44 13.07 -2.52
N GLU A 152 19.68 12.81 -2.87
CA GLU A 152 20.80 13.75 -2.66
C GLU A 152 20.97 14.70 -3.85
N ARG A 153 20.68 14.20 -5.05
CA ARG A 153 20.76 15.00 -6.28
C ARG A 153 19.76 14.50 -7.30
N ILE A 154 19.15 15.44 -8.01
CA ILE A 154 18.35 15.22 -9.20
C ILE A 154 18.56 16.41 -10.14
N GLU A 155 18.69 16.16 -11.43
CA GLU A 155 18.94 17.17 -12.45
C GLU A 155 17.82 17.16 -13.49
N HIS A 156 17.69 18.25 -14.24
CA HIS A 156 16.81 18.23 -15.41
C HIS A 156 17.34 17.23 -16.44
N PRO A 157 16.45 16.51 -17.15
CA PRO A 157 16.89 15.58 -18.18
C PRO A 157 17.72 16.29 -19.23
N ALA A 158 18.83 15.66 -19.63
CA ALA A 158 19.62 16.15 -20.74
C ALA A 158 18.73 16.26 -22.00
N VAL A 159 18.82 17.40 -22.68
CA VAL A 159 18.11 17.60 -23.95
C VAL A 159 18.56 16.51 -24.92
N ASN A 160 17.62 15.74 -25.45
CA ASN A 160 17.92 14.78 -26.50
C ASN A 160 18.48 15.59 -27.69
N ARG A 161 19.78 15.49 -27.92
CA ARG A 161 20.35 15.89 -29.21
C ARG A 161 19.92 14.83 -30.21
N LEU A 162 18.91 15.16 -31.00
CA LEU A 162 18.54 14.41 -32.20
C LEU A 162 19.66 14.53 -33.23
#